data_ebbcf8ded6ca1c237ea33459b0da6e9d
#
_entry.id   ebbcf8ded6ca1c237ea33459b0da6e9d
#
_cell.length_a   1.000
_cell.length_b   1.000
_cell.length_c   1.000
_cell.angle_alpha   90.00
_cell.angle_beta   90.00
_cell.angle_gamma   90.00
#
_symmetry.space_group_name_H-M   'P 1'
#
loop_
_entity.id
_entity.type
_entity.pdbx_description
1 polymer ?
#
loop_
_entity_poly.entity_id
_entity_poly.type
_entity_poly.pdbx_seq_one_letter_code
_entity_poly.pdbx_strand_id
1 'polypeptide(L)'
;MERIAFFDTKPYDRIYFDKLNRDFELVYFESRLRPESVKLAEGCRAVCAFVNDDIGASTVRSLADIGVEMIAMRCAGYNNVALKEAAGKLRVVRVPAYSPYAVAEHAMGMILMLNRKLHKAYIRTRDFNFSLNGLIGFDL
;
A
#
# COMPACT_ATOMS: atom_id res chain seq x y z
N MET A 1 23.86 -11.84 3.52
CA MET A 1 22.88 -11.06 2.74
C MET A 1 22.09 -10.22 3.73
N GLU A 2 21.89 -8.92 3.45
CA GLU A 2 21.12 -8.06 4.36
C GLU A 2 19.63 -8.42 4.31
N ARG A 3 18.98 -8.41 5.48
CA ARG A 3 17.57 -8.81 5.62
C ARG A 3 16.66 -7.59 5.63
N ILE A 4 15.54 -7.69 4.92
CA ILE A 4 14.50 -6.66 4.89
C ILE A 4 13.17 -7.29 5.32
N ALA A 5 12.56 -6.76 6.38
CA ALA A 5 11.23 -7.16 6.81
C ALA A 5 10.17 -6.47 5.95
N PHE A 6 9.35 -7.24 5.26
CA PHE A 6 8.34 -6.74 4.33
C PHE A 6 6.94 -6.96 4.94
N PHE A 7 6.31 -5.88 5.41
CA PHE A 7 5.01 -5.93 6.11
C PHE A 7 3.82 -5.70 5.18
N ASP A 8 2.63 -6.12 5.62
CA ASP A 8 1.35 -6.06 4.88
C ASP A 8 1.48 -6.62 3.46
N THR A 9 2.22 -7.74 3.34
CA THR A 9 2.55 -8.38 2.06
C THR A 9 1.30 -8.92 1.39
N LYS A 10 1.18 -8.67 0.09
CA LYS A 10 0.14 -9.24 -0.77
C LYS A 10 0.78 -10.20 -1.79
N PRO A 11 0.03 -11.15 -2.35
CA PRO A 11 0.57 -12.09 -3.33
C PRO A 11 1.30 -11.41 -4.51
N TYR A 12 0.78 -10.28 -4.99
CA TYR A 12 1.40 -9.54 -6.08
C TYR A 12 2.74 -8.89 -5.70
N ASP A 13 2.96 -8.53 -4.42
CA ASP A 13 4.25 -8.00 -3.98
C ASP A 13 5.36 -9.03 -4.23
N ARG A 14 5.15 -10.28 -3.83
CA ARG A 14 6.11 -11.37 -4.03
C ARG A 14 6.45 -11.56 -5.50
N ILE A 15 5.45 -11.56 -6.38
CA ILE A 15 5.66 -11.75 -7.83
C ILE A 15 6.68 -10.76 -8.38
N TYR A 16 6.59 -9.49 -7.99
CA TYR A 16 7.46 -8.45 -8.52
C TYR A 16 8.78 -8.34 -7.76
N PHE A 17 8.74 -8.37 -6.44
CA PHE A 17 9.94 -8.21 -5.63
C PHE A 17 10.89 -9.40 -5.76
N ASP A 18 10.40 -10.64 -5.71
CA ASP A 18 11.24 -11.83 -5.88
C ASP A 18 11.87 -11.91 -7.27
N LYS A 19 11.13 -11.47 -8.30
CA LYS A 19 11.64 -11.45 -9.67
C LYS A 19 12.81 -10.47 -9.86
N LEU A 20 12.78 -9.33 -9.16
CA LEU A 20 13.75 -8.24 -9.35
C LEU A 20 14.85 -8.24 -8.29
N ASN A 21 14.58 -8.80 -7.12
CA ASN A 21 15.54 -8.85 -6.01
C ASN A 21 16.73 -9.76 -6.33
N ARG A 22 17.95 -9.28 -6.05
CA ARG A 22 19.20 -10.04 -6.22
C ARG A 22 20.10 -9.97 -4.99
N ASP A 23 19.92 -8.95 -4.17
CA ASP A 23 20.93 -8.52 -3.20
C ASP A 23 20.48 -8.66 -1.74
N PHE A 24 19.18 -8.90 -1.50
CA PHE A 24 18.59 -8.90 -0.17
C PHE A 24 17.85 -10.20 0.15
N GLU A 25 17.81 -10.56 1.43
CA GLU A 25 16.87 -11.55 1.94
C GLU A 25 15.56 -10.86 2.32
N LEU A 26 14.48 -11.09 1.57
CA LEU A 26 13.17 -10.52 1.84
C LEU A 26 12.37 -11.44 2.77
N VAL A 27 12.08 -10.96 3.97
CA VAL A 27 11.27 -11.69 4.96
C VAL A 27 9.86 -11.12 4.95
N TYR A 28 8.92 -11.88 4.40
CA TYR A 28 7.56 -11.43 4.15
C TYR A 28 6.61 -11.73 5.31
N PHE A 29 5.88 -10.70 5.76
CA PHE A 29 4.83 -10.78 6.76
C PHE A 29 3.51 -10.27 6.19
N GLU A 30 2.44 -11.06 6.29
CA GLU A 30 1.08 -10.64 5.91
C GLU A 30 0.50 -9.67 6.92
N SER A 31 1.01 -9.69 8.16
CA SER A 31 0.66 -8.74 9.20
C SER A 31 1.16 -7.34 8.88
N ARG A 32 0.40 -6.34 9.34
CA ARG A 32 0.81 -4.94 9.27
C ARG A 32 1.90 -4.66 10.30
N LEU A 33 2.75 -3.69 9.95
CA LEU A 33 3.68 -3.10 10.92
C LEU A 33 2.90 -2.25 11.93
N ARG A 34 3.08 -2.58 13.20
CA ARG A 34 2.48 -1.92 14.37
C ARG A 34 3.44 -2.05 15.54
N PRO A 35 3.24 -1.31 16.64
CA PRO A 35 4.06 -1.47 17.84
C PRO A 35 4.22 -2.92 18.29
N GLU A 36 3.15 -3.71 18.22
CA GLU A 36 3.11 -5.10 18.66
C GLU A 36 3.87 -6.06 17.72
N SER A 37 4.00 -5.70 16.45
CA SER A 37 4.64 -6.55 15.43
C SER A 37 6.10 -6.15 15.11
N VAL A 38 6.61 -5.08 15.71
CA VAL A 38 7.99 -4.60 15.47
C VAL A 38 9.03 -5.72 15.67
N LYS A 39 8.85 -6.59 16.66
CA LYS A 39 9.76 -7.70 16.94
C LYS A 39 9.97 -8.64 15.75
N LEU A 40 9.04 -8.71 14.80
CA LEU A 40 9.19 -9.50 13.58
C LEU A 40 10.30 -8.96 12.67
N ALA A 41 10.68 -7.69 12.83
CA ALA A 41 11.79 -7.09 12.09
C ALA A 41 13.15 -7.26 12.79
N GLU A 42 13.23 -8.01 13.90
CA GLU A 42 14.48 -8.25 14.60
C GLU A 42 15.51 -8.95 13.69
N GLY A 43 16.72 -8.41 13.65
CA GLY A 43 17.77 -8.87 12.74
C GLY A 43 17.61 -8.42 11.29
N CYS A 44 16.61 -7.58 10.97
CA CYS A 44 16.49 -6.94 9.68
C CYS A 44 17.09 -5.53 9.72
N ARG A 45 17.79 -5.14 8.65
CA ARG A 45 18.41 -3.82 8.54
C ARG A 45 17.41 -2.76 8.06
N ALA A 46 16.39 -3.17 7.34
CA ALA A 46 15.35 -2.29 6.84
C ALA A 46 13.96 -2.93 6.98
N VAL A 47 12.94 -2.07 6.99
CA VAL A 47 11.55 -2.49 6.86
C VAL A 47 10.95 -1.90 5.59
N CYS A 48 10.21 -2.71 4.84
CA CYS A 48 9.37 -2.27 3.74
C CYS A 48 7.92 -2.20 4.23
N ALA A 49 7.32 -1.01 4.16
CA ALA A 49 6.02 -0.72 4.74
C ALA A 49 5.07 -0.05 3.74
N PHE A 50 3.78 0.02 4.09
CA PHE A 50 2.73 0.56 3.24
C PHE A 50 1.86 1.60 3.98
N VAL A 51 0.92 2.23 3.27
CA VAL A 51 0.07 3.32 3.81
C VAL A 51 -0.80 2.90 4.99
N ASN A 52 -1.10 1.61 5.13
CA ASN A 52 -1.96 1.08 6.19
C ASN A 52 -1.18 0.62 7.43
N ASP A 53 0.14 0.70 7.41
CA ASP A 53 0.99 0.38 8.55
C ASP A 53 0.97 1.53 9.56
N ASP A 54 1.06 1.20 10.85
CA ASP A 54 1.19 2.17 11.92
C ASP A 54 2.68 2.42 12.19
N ILE A 55 3.19 3.50 11.64
CA ILE A 55 4.59 3.93 11.78
C ILE A 55 4.64 5.20 12.63
N GLY A 56 3.84 5.21 13.70
CA GLY A 56 3.83 6.25 14.70
C GLY A 56 5.11 6.30 15.53
N ALA A 57 5.18 7.25 16.47
CA ALA A 57 6.39 7.52 17.24
C ALA A 57 6.88 6.29 18.03
N SER A 58 5.98 5.48 18.58
CA SER A 58 6.33 4.26 19.31
C SER A 58 6.97 3.22 18.38
N THR A 59 6.36 2.98 17.22
CA THR A 59 6.89 2.04 16.22
C THR A 59 8.28 2.47 15.74
N VAL A 60 8.47 3.76 15.44
CA VAL A 60 9.75 4.30 15.00
C VAL A 60 10.84 4.09 16.07
N ARG A 61 10.54 4.40 17.34
CA ARG A 61 11.49 4.15 18.44
C ARG A 61 11.86 2.68 18.54
N SER A 62 10.86 1.82 18.60
CA SER A 62 11.08 0.38 18.72
C SER A 62 11.85 -0.22 17.55
N LEU A 63 11.64 0.26 16.31
CA LEU A 63 12.44 -0.14 15.15
C LEU A 63 13.91 0.28 15.31
N ALA A 64 14.17 1.50 15.77
CA ALA A 64 15.52 1.98 16.01
C ALA A 64 16.21 1.16 17.13
N ASP A 65 15.48 0.84 18.20
CA ASP A 65 15.99 0.09 19.34
C ASP A 65 16.42 -1.35 18.97
N ILE A 66 15.76 -1.97 18.00
CA ILE A 66 16.13 -3.31 17.48
C ILE A 66 17.14 -3.28 16.33
N GLY A 67 17.70 -2.09 16.01
CA GLY A 67 18.78 -1.94 15.04
C GLY A 67 18.34 -1.79 13.57
N VAL A 68 17.07 -1.52 13.31
CA VAL A 68 16.60 -1.15 11.96
C VAL A 68 17.18 0.24 11.62
N GLU A 69 17.69 0.40 10.41
CA GLU A 69 18.32 1.65 9.94
C GLU A 69 17.45 2.42 8.93
N MET A 70 16.49 1.73 8.28
CA MET A 70 15.70 2.31 7.19
C MET A 70 14.26 1.85 7.20
N ILE A 71 13.36 2.78 6.90
CA ILE A 71 11.96 2.53 6.56
C ILE A 71 11.78 2.87 5.07
N ALA A 72 11.44 1.87 4.25
CA ALA A 72 11.16 2.01 2.83
C ALA A 72 9.65 1.92 2.59
N MET A 73 9.03 3.06 2.26
CA MET A 73 7.60 3.10 1.91
C MET A 73 7.42 2.70 0.46
N ARG A 74 6.69 1.61 0.18
CA ARG A 74 6.35 1.19 -1.19
C ARG A 74 5.14 1.94 -1.78
N CYS A 75 5.01 3.22 -1.41
CA CYS A 75 3.96 4.12 -1.83
C CYS A 75 4.46 5.57 -1.81
N ALA A 76 3.69 6.48 -2.39
CA ALA A 76 4.03 7.90 -2.39
C ALA A 76 3.62 8.60 -1.08
N GLY A 77 2.50 8.18 -0.46
CA GLY A 77 2.03 8.72 0.81
C GLY A 77 2.92 8.32 1.98
N TYR A 78 3.08 9.22 2.95
CA TYR A 78 3.89 9.00 4.15
C TYR A 78 3.29 9.63 5.41
N ASN A 79 2.00 9.97 5.38
CA ASN A 79 1.31 10.63 6.51
C ASN A 79 1.23 9.75 7.76
N ASN A 80 1.38 8.44 7.58
CA ASN A 80 1.41 7.43 8.65
C ASN A 80 2.79 7.27 9.30
N VAL A 81 3.81 8.05 8.88
CA VAL A 81 5.17 7.97 9.40
C VAL A 81 5.46 9.16 10.32
N ALA A 82 5.89 8.89 11.55
CA ALA A 82 6.34 9.91 12.49
C ALA A 82 7.74 10.43 12.13
N LEU A 83 7.82 11.28 11.08
CA LEU A 83 9.09 11.77 10.54
C LEU A 83 9.95 12.50 11.58
N LYS A 84 9.34 13.28 12.47
CA LYS A 84 10.06 13.99 13.54
C LYS A 84 10.79 13.03 14.46
N GLU A 85 10.17 11.88 14.76
CA GLU A 85 10.77 10.86 15.61
C GLU A 85 11.85 10.06 14.87
N ALA A 86 11.68 9.85 13.55
CA ALA A 86 12.65 9.14 12.72
C ALA A 86 13.92 9.97 12.47
N ALA A 87 13.81 11.31 12.52
CA ALA A 87 14.93 12.20 12.24
C ALA A 87 16.16 11.91 13.13
N GLY A 88 17.30 11.67 12.50
CA GLY A 88 18.56 11.31 13.17
C GLY A 88 18.67 9.87 13.68
N LYS A 89 17.60 9.07 13.56
CA LYS A 89 17.58 7.66 13.98
C LYS A 89 17.46 6.71 12.81
N LEU A 90 16.50 6.95 11.93
CA LEU A 90 16.17 6.09 10.80
C LEU A 90 16.12 6.90 9.51
N ARG A 91 16.59 6.31 8.43
CA ARG A 91 16.35 6.84 7.08
C ARG A 91 14.93 6.47 6.64
N VAL A 92 14.18 7.43 6.11
CA VAL A 92 12.86 7.19 5.55
C VAL A 92 12.91 7.50 4.06
N VAL A 93 12.60 6.51 3.24
CA VAL A 93 12.51 6.64 1.78
C VAL A 93 11.13 6.25 1.29
N ARG A 94 10.72 6.78 0.16
CA ARG A 94 9.42 6.49 -0.45
C ARG A 94 9.49 6.46 -1.96
N VAL A 95 8.46 5.97 -2.61
CA VAL A 95 8.27 6.15 -4.05
C VAL A 95 7.84 7.60 -4.29
N PRO A 96 8.65 8.43 -4.97
CA PRO A 96 8.37 9.87 -5.08
C PRO A 96 7.11 10.15 -5.91
N ALA A 97 6.90 9.38 -6.98
CA ALA A 97 5.72 9.43 -7.83
C ALA A 97 5.57 8.12 -8.60
N TYR A 98 4.35 7.76 -8.91
CA TYR A 98 3.99 6.71 -9.86
C TYR A 98 2.83 7.21 -10.73
N SER A 99 2.36 6.40 -11.69
CA SER A 99 1.41 6.87 -12.71
C SER A 99 0.22 7.65 -12.14
N PRO A 100 0.15 8.99 -12.24
CA PRO A 100 -1.02 9.76 -11.84
C PRO A 100 -2.21 9.48 -12.77
N TYR A 101 -1.93 9.04 -13.99
CA TYR A 101 -2.94 8.70 -15.00
C TYR A 101 -3.80 7.50 -14.57
N ALA A 102 -3.20 6.48 -13.98
CA ALA A 102 -3.94 5.31 -13.49
C ALA A 102 -5.00 5.69 -12.45
N VAL A 103 -4.69 6.61 -11.54
CA VAL A 103 -5.65 7.13 -10.55
C VAL A 103 -6.72 7.97 -11.22
N ALA A 104 -6.34 8.85 -12.15
CA ALA A 104 -7.27 9.70 -12.89
C ALA A 104 -8.25 8.88 -13.74
N GLU A 105 -7.75 7.92 -14.49
CA GLU A 105 -8.56 7.01 -15.31
C GLU A 105 -9.54 6.18 -14.47
N HIS A 106 -9.08 5.67 -13.33
CA HIS A 106 -9.95 4.97 -12.40
C HIS A 106 -11.06 5.87 -11.85
N ALA A 107 -10.71 7.11 -11.46
CA ALA A 107 -11.70 8.10 -11.00
C ALA A 107 -12.73 8.41 -12.09
N MET A 108 -12.29 8.65 -13.32
CA MET A 108 -13.17 8.85 -14.47
C MET A 108 -14.06 7.65 -14.73
N GLY A 109 -13.50 6.45 -14.68
CA GLY A 109 -14.25 5.20 -14.82
C GLY A 109 -15.37 5.10 -13.76
N MET A 110 -15.09 5.44 -12.51
CA MET A 110 -16.08 5.46 -11.44
C MET A 110 -17.15 6.53 -11.63
N ILE A 111 -16.78 7.73 -12.06
CA ILE A 111 -17.73 8.83 -12.37
C ILE A 111 -18.71 8.37 -13.46
N LEU A 112 -18.19 7.84 -14.57
CA LEU A 112 -19.01 7.35 -15.68
C LEU A 112 -19.87 6.16 -15.25
N MET A 113 -19.33 5.22 -14.50
CA MET A 113 -20.08 4.07 -13.98
C MET A 113 -21.26 4.51 -13.10
N LEU A 114 -21.04 5.47 -12.20
CA LEU A 114 -22.09 6.00 -11.33
C LEU A 114 -23.12 6.81 -12.09
N ASN A 115 -22.70 7.71 -12.99
CA ASN A 115 -23.58 8.53 -13.80
C ASN A 115 -24.46 7.68 -14.72
N ARG A 116 -23.84 6.78 -15.49
CA ARG A 116 -24.53 5.92 -16.47
C ARG A 116 -25.15 4.66 -15.87
N LYS A 117 -25.05 4.48 -14.54
CA LYS A 117 -25.62 3.33 -13.79
C LYS A 117 -25.15 1.95 -14.30
N LEU A 118 -23.93 1.86 -14.86
CA LEU A 118 -23.42 0.65 -15.51
C LEU A 118 -23.44 -0.56 -14.57
N HIS A 119 -23.10 -0.38 -13.31
CA HIS A 119 -23.16 -1.44 -12.30
C HIS A 119 -24.58 -2.01 -12.12
N LYS A 120 -25.62 -1.16 -12.15
CA LYS A 120 -27.01 -1.58 -12.05
C LYS A 120 -27.48 -2.27 -13.35
N ALA A 121 -27.12 -1.71 -14.51
CA ALA A 121 -27.43 -2.30 -15.80
C ALA A 121 -26.81 -3.69 -15.94
N TYR A 122 -25.54 -3.85 -15.55
CA TYR A 122 -24.85 -5.14 -15.58
C TYR A 122 -25.55 -6.22 -14.73
N ILE A 123 -25.91 -5.90 -13.49
CA ILE A 123 -26.62 -6.86 -12.61
C ILE A 123 -27.97 -7.24 -13.23
N ARG A 124 -28.76 -6.26 -13.66
CA ARG A 124 -30.07 -6.51 -14.27
C ARG A 124 -30.01 -7.38 -15.51
N THR A 125 -29.06 -7.14 -16.41
CA THR A 125 -28.92 -7.95 -17.63
C THR A 125 -28.56 -9.41 -17.30
N ARG A 126 -27.79 -9.65 -16.26
CA ARG A 126 -27.54 -11.02 -15.77
C ARG A 126 -28.80 -11.71 -15.25
N ASP A 127 -29.73 -10.93 -14.70
CA ASP A 127 -31.04 -11.43 -14.21
C ASP A 127 -32.11 -11.40 -15.31
N PHE A 128 -31.72 -11.26 -16.59
CA PHE A 128 -32.59 -11.13 -17.74
C PHE A 128 -33.64 -10.00 -17.65
N ASN A 129 -33.35 -8.97 -16.88
CA ASN A 129 -34.16 -7.76 -16.72
C ASN A 129 -33.57 -6.64 -17.59
N PHE A 130 -34.24 -6.35 -18.72
CA PHE A 130 -33.85 -5.32 -19.69
C PHE A 130 -34.57 -3.99 -19.51
N SER A 131 -35.27 -3.78 -18.40
CA SER A 131 -35.95 -2.52 -18.11
C SER A 131 -34.95 -1.36 -17.96
N LEU A 132 -35.27 -0.22 -18.60
CA LEU A 132 -34.50 1.02 -18.51
C LEU A 132 -34.83 1.87 -17.27
N ASN A 133 -35.84 1.48 -16.50
CA ASN A 133 -36.29 2.25 -15.34
C ASN A 133 -35.15 2.46 -14.32
N GLY A 134 -34.89 3.73 -13.94
CA GLY A 134 -33.87 4.09 -12.98
C GLY A 134 -32.42 3.96 -13.50
N LEU A 135 -32.23 3.86 -14.84
CA LEU A 135 -30.91 3.88 -15.47
C LEU A 135 -30.58 5.23 -16.14
N ILE A 136 -31.43 6.24 -15.96
CA ILE A 136 -31.17 7.57 -16.50
C ILE A 136 -29.92 8.18 -15.87
N GLY A 137 -29.04 8.69 -16.68
CA GLY A 137 -27.90 9.52 -16.36
C GLY A 137 -28.01 10.88 -17.05
N PHE A 138 -26.92 11.61 -17.09
CA PHE A 138 -26.80 12.91 -17.76
C PHE A 138 -25.48 12.97 -18.56
N ASP A 139 -25.37 13.91 -19.48
CA ASP A 139 -24.13 14.17 -20.20
C ASP A 139 -23.19 15.04 -19.37
N LEU A 140 -21.88 14.72 -19.40
CA LEU A 140 -20.84 15.43 -18.63
C LEU A 140 -20.36 16.65 -19.40
#